data_38f2a6d5d4beec1f1b090b24c3838598
#
_entry.id   38f2a6d5d4beec1f1b090b24c3838598
#
_cell.length_a   1.000
_cell.length_b   1.000
_cell.length_c   1.000
_cell.angle_alpha   90.00
_cell.angle_beta   90.00
_cell.angle_gamma   90.00
#
_symmetry.space_group_name_H-M   'P 1'
#
loop_
_entity.id
_entity.type
_entity.pdbx_description
1 polymer ?
#
loop_
_entity_poly.entity_id
_entity_poly.type
_entity_poly.pdbx_seq_one_letter_code
_entity_poly.pdbx_strand_id
1 'polypeptide(L)'
;MKSSTENIYKQKVNQVIDYINFNLHQPLQLNVIADIVNMSQRQLLRMMSSALDEPLYSYVARQRVERAVLYMQTEDMSLQNLAGLVGYDNPQSFSKAFKKQFGISPKTYISRLRMRLKECEHDGKECELHSEVYNFEGLNLVYIRIWGKYGEEEPYETVWS
;
A
#
# COMPACT_ATOMS: atom_id res chain seq x y z
N MET A 1 1.42 -33.80 -4.29
CA MET A 1 0.09 -33.27 -3.90
C MET A 1 0.14 -32.00 -3.03
N LYS A 2 1.09 -31.83 -2.07
CA LYS A 2 1.20 -30.59 -1.28
C LYS A 2 1.45 -29.32 -2.12
N SER A 3 2.25 -29.39 -3.17
CA SER A 3 2.59 -28.27 -4.06
C SER A 3 1.37 -27.65 -4.79
N SER A 4 0.41 -28.45 -5.22
CA SER A 4 -0.78 -27.96 -5.94
C SER A 4 -1.73 -27.14 -5.04
N THR A 5 -1.96 -27.60 -3.80
CA THR A 5 -2.82 -26.88 -2.85
C THR A 5 -2.19 -25.58 -2.39
N GLU A 6 -0.88 -25.56 -2.15
CA GLU A 6 -0.14 -24.35 -1.79
C GLU A 6 -0.20 -23.29 -2.88
N ASN A 7 -0.04 -23.68 -4.13
CA ASN A 7 -0.16 -22.78 -5.27
C ASN A 7 -1.57 -22.17 -5.39
N ILE A 8 -2.62 -22.98 -5.16
CA ILE A 8 -4.00 -22.48 -5.15
C ILE A 8 -4.20 -21.42 -4.04
N TYR A 9 -3.66 -21.66 -2.85
CA TYR A 9 -3.74 -20.69 -1.76
C TYR A 9 -3.02 -19.39 -2.09
N LYS A 10 -1.79 -19.47 -2.63
CA LYS A 10 -1.04 -18.29 -3.08
C LYS A 10 -1.79 -17.50 -4.14
N GLN A 11 -2.40 -18.16 -5.11
CA GLN A 11 -3.23 -17.49 -6.12
C GLN A 11 -4.42 -16.76 -5.50
N LYS A 12 -5.16 -17.40 -4.57
CA LYS A 12 -6.28 -16.77 -3.88
C LYS A 12 -5.84 -15.55 -3.06
N VAL A 13 -4.74 -15.65 -2.33
CA VAL A 13 -4.16 -14.52 -1.59
C VAL A 13 -3.85 -13.37 -2.54
N ASN A 14 -3.19 -13.64 -3.65
CA ASN A 14 -2.87 -12.62 -4.65
C ASN A 14 -4.12 -11.95 -5.22
N GLN A 15 -5.15 -12.72 -5.58
CA GLN A 15 -6.43 -12.18 -6.05
C GLN A 15 -7.07 -11.22 -5.04
N VAL A 16 -7.07 -11.60 -3.76
CA VAL A 16 -7.61 -10.74 -2.68
C VAL A 16 -6.82 -9.44 -2.57
N ILE A 17 -5.51 -9.51 -2.61
CA ILE A 17 -4.64 -8.34 -2.49
C ILE A 17 -4.79 -7.42 -3.69
N ASP A 18 -4.83 -7.96 -4.90
CA ASP A 18 -5.04 -7.18 -6.12
C ASP A 18 -6.37 -6.44 -6.05
N TYR A 19 -7.44 -7.13 -5.63
CA TYR A 19 -8.73 -6.51 -5.44
C TYR A 19 -8.69 -5.37 -4.40
N ILE A 20 -8.06 -5.61 -3.25
CA ILE A 20 -7.93 -4.60 -2.19
C ILE A 20 -7.16 -3.39 -2.71
N ASN A 21 -6.00 -3.59 -3.33
CA ASN A 21 -5.15 -2.51 -3.83
C ASN A 21 -5.83 -1.66 -4.90
N PHE A 22 -6.64 -2.28 -5.75
CA PHE A 22 -7.44 -1.57 -6.75
C PHE A 22 -8.57 -0.77 -6.12
N ASN A 23 -9.17 -1.25 -5.04
CA ASN A 23 -10.36 -0.67 -4.41
C ASN A 23 -10.08 0.03 -3.06
N LEU A 24 -8.84 0.39 -2.73
CA LEU A 24 -8.49 1.00 -1.44
C LEU A 24 -9.25 2.30 -1.14
N HIS A 25 -9.60 3.04 -2.20
CA HIS A 25 -10.33 4.32 -2.12
C HIS A 25 -11.82 4.16 -1.79
N GLN A 26 -12.35 2.94 -1.79
CA GLN A 26 -13.76 2.62 -1.56
C GLN A 26 -13.97 1.83 -0.27
N PRO A 27 -15.21 1.78 0.26
CA PRO A 27 -15.57 0.85 1.31
C PRO A 27 -15.39 -0.60 0.84
N LEU A 28 -14.54 -1.35 1.50
CA LEU A 28 -14.29 -2.76 1.19
C LEU A 28 -15.29 -3.65 1.94
N GLN A 29 -16.09 -4.40 1.19
CA GLN A 29 -17.08 -5.33 1.73
C GLN A 29 -16.49 -6.75 1.81
N LEU A 30 -16.45 -7.31 3.01
CA LEU A 30 -15.83 -8.61 3.27
C LEU A 30 -16.50 -9.76 2.52
N ASN A 31 -17.83 -9.69 2.33
CA ASN A 31 -18.58 -10.68 1.55
C ASN A 31 -18.13 -10.67 0.08
N VAL A 32 -17.98 -9.49 -0.54
CA VAL A 32 -17.53 -9.38 -1.93
C VAL A 32 -16.12 -9.96 -2.10
N ILE A 33 -15.23 -9.66 -1.17
CA ILE A 33 -13.86 -10.21 -1.21
C ILE A 33 -13.87 -11.75 -1.03
N ALA A 34 -14.73 -12.26 -0.16
CA ALA A 34 -14.85 -13.70 0.07
C ALA A 34 -15.39 -14.45 -1.16
N ASP A 35 -16.36 -13.83 -1.87
CA ASP A 35 -16.95 -14.37 -3.10
C ASP A 35 -15.93 -14.47 -4.24
N ILE A 36 -15.00 -13.51 -4.38
CA ILE A 36 -13.93 -13.52 -5.40
C ILE A 36 -13.11 -14.82 -5.33
N VAL A 37 -12.86 -15.30 -4.13
CA VAL A 37 -12.02 -16.49 -3.91
C VAL A 37 -12.83 -17.75 -3.57
N ASN A 38 -14.17 -17.69 -3.69
CA ASN A 38 -15.09 -18.78 -3.34
C ASN A 38 -14.81 -19.34 -1.92
N MET A 39 -14.83 -18.47 -0.92
CA MET A 39 -14.59 -18.80 0.49
C MET A 39 -15.64 -18.14 1.38
N SER A 40 -15.89 -18.74 2.56
CA SER A 40 -16.60 -18.01 3.60
C SER A 40 -15.75 -16.87 4.16
N GLN A 41 -16.36 -15.80 4.66
CA GLN A 41 -15.66 -14.67 5.29
C GLN A 41 -14.68 -15.13 6.38
N ARG A 42 -15.07 -16.13 7.17
CA ARG A 42 -14.21 -16.68 8.22
C ARG A 42 -12.97 -17.38 7.66
N GLN A 43 -13.13 -18.13 6.57
CA GLN A 43 -12.00 -18.79 5.89
C GLN A 43 -11.07 -17.75 5.26
N LEU A 44 -11.64 -16.74 4.58
CA LEU A 44 -10.90 -15.61 4.02
C LEU A 44 -10.05 -14.92 5.09
N LEU A 45 -10.66 -14.49 6.21
CA LEU A 45 -9.93 -13.79 7.27
C LEU A 45 -8.78 -14.63 7.84
N ARG A 46 -9.00 -15.93 8.05
CA ARG A 46 -7.97 -16.84 8.53
C ARG A 46 -6.84 -17.03 7.51
N MET A 47 -7.19 -17.21 6.23
CA MET A 47 -6.22 -17.34 5.14
C MET A 47 -5.36 -16.09 5.04
N MET A 48 -6.00 -14.92 5.00
CA MET A 48 -5.29 -13.65 4.85
C MET A 48 -4.42 -13.31 6.06
N SER A 49 -4.93 -13.55 7.28
CA SER A 49 -4.13 -13.33 8.50
C SER A 49 -2.89 -14.23 8.55
N SER A 50 -3.01 -15.47 8.08
CA SER A 50 -1.85 -16.39 7.99
C SER A 50 -0.86 -15.99 6.91
N ALA A 51 -1.33 -15.44 5.79
CA ALA A 51 -0.47 -15.05 4.68
C ALA A 51 0.21 -13.69 4.89
N LEU A 52 -0.44 -12.76 5.61
CA LEU A 52 0.05 -11.39 5.81
C LEU A 52 0.76 -11.19 7.16
N ASP A 53 0.68 -12.19 8.05
CA ASP A 53 1.10 -12.09 9.46
C ASP A 53 0.43 -10.92 10.21
N GLU A 54 -0.68 -10.45 9.70
CA GLU A 54 -1.51 -9.41 10.31
C GLU A 54 -2.99 -9.59 9.96
N PRO A 55 -3.93 -9.03 10.76
CA PRO A 55 -5.35 -9.02 10.41
C PRO A 55 -5.60 -8.26 9.10
N LEU A 56 -6.51 -8.75 8.25
CA LEU A 56 -6.85 -8.15 6.96
C LEU A 56 -7.20 -6.64 7.08
N TYR A 57 -7.95 -6.26 8.11
CA TYR A 57 -8.31 -4.86 8.34
C TYR A 57 -7.09 -3.98 8.69
N SER A 58 -6.09 -4.53 9.38
CA SER A 58 -4.84 -3.84 9.68
C SER A 58 -4.03 -3.63 8.41
N TYR A 59 -3.96 -4.64 7.56
CA TYR A 59 -3.36 -4.55 6.23
C TYR A 59 -4.00 -3.43 5.39
N VAL A 60 -5.33 -3.41 5.27
CA VAL A 60 -6.05 -2.38 4.52
C VAL A 60 -5.77 -0.98 5.07
N ALA A 61 -5.83 -0.82 6.40
CA ALA A 61 -5.54 0.46 7.03
C ALA A 61 -4.10 0.93 6.76
N ARG A 62 -3.14 0.03 6.82
CA ARG A 62 -1.74 0.31 6.51
C ARG A 62 -1.57 0.71 5.05
N GLN A 63 -2.13 -0.04 4.09
CA GLN A 63 -2.05 0.26 2.66
C GLN A 63 -2.67 1.63 2.32
N ARG A 64 -3.79 1.99 2.93
CA ARG A 64 -4.40 3.32 2.78
C ARG A 64 -3.49 4.44 3.26
N VAL A 65 -2.86 4.24 4.42
CA VAL A 65 -1.96 5.24 5.00
C VAL A 65 -0.67 5.36 4.20
N GLU A 66 -0.10 4.27 3.72
CA GLU A 66 1.07 4.26 2.82
C GLU A 66 0.78 4.98 1.51
N ARG A 67 -0.39 4.74 0.91
CA ARG A 67 -0.83 5.46 -0.29
C ARG A 67 -1.00 6.96 -0.03
N ALA A 68 -1.48 7.36 1.14
CA ALA A 68 -1.58 8.77 1.52
C ALA A 68 -0.21 9.46 1.56
N VAL A 69 0.85 8.76 2.00
CA VAL A 69 2.22 9.30 2.00
C VAL A 69 2.69 9.62 0.59
N LEU A 70 2.38 8.79 -0.41
CA LEU A 70 2.72 9.07 -1.80
C LEU A 70 2.03 10.36 -2.29
N TYR A 71 0.73 10.52 -2.01
CA TYR A 71 0.01 11.75 -2.37
C TYR A 71 0.55 13.00 -1.65
N MET A 72 0.98 12.87 -0.38
CA MET A 72 1.59 13.97 0.36
C MET A 72 2.92 14.46 -0.25
N GLN A 73 3.60 13.60 -1.01
CA GLN A 73 4.86 13.94 -1.68
C GLN A 73 4.66 14.64 -3.02
N THR A 74 3.58 14.31 -3.73
CA THR A 74 3.34 14.74 -5.11
C THR A 74 2.29 15.84 -5.23
N GLU A 75 1.41 15.98 -4.25
CA GLU A 75 0.25 16.86 -4.34
C GLU A 75 0.07 17.72 -3.08
N ASP A 76 -0.32 18.98 -3.31
CA ASP A 76 -0.73 19.88 -2.22
C ASP A 76 -2.25 19.89 -2.09
N MET A 77 -2.76 19.03 -1.22
CA MET A 77 -4.19 18.89 -1.00
C MET A 77 -4.57 19.02 0.48
N SER A 78 -5.85 19.31 0.73
CA SER A 78 -6.39 19.35 2.09
C SER A 78 -6.40 17.95 2.72
N LEU A 79 -6.28 17.89 4.05
CA LEU A 79 -6.39 16.63 4.78
C LEU A 79 -7.75 15.94 4.60
N GLN A 80 -8.81 16.72 4.35
CA GLN A 80 -10.14 16.22 4.03
C GLN A 80 -10.14 15.45 2.71
N ASN A 81 -9.59 16.05 1.66
CA ASN A 81 -9.51 15.44 0.33
C ASN A 81 -8.63 14.21 0.35
N LEU A 82 -7.47 14.30 1.01
CA LEU A 82 -6.55 13.18 1.16
C LEU A 82 -7.20 11.98 1.86
N ALA A 83 -7.91 12.21 2.96
CA ALA A 83 -8.62 11.16 3.67
C ALA A 83 -9.65 10.46 2.78
N GLY A 84 -10.47 11.23 2.05
CA GLY A 84 -11.44 10.68 1.10
C GLY A 84 -10.78 9.89 -0.03
N LEU A 85 -9.70 10.42 -0.61
CA LEU A 85 -8.98 9.78 -1.71
C LEU A 85 -8.41 8.41 -1.34
N VAL A 86 -8.00 8.23 -0.09
CA VAL A 86 -7.47 6.94 0.40
C VAL A 86 -8.51 6.08 1.13
N GLY A 87 -9.79 6.43 1.05
CA GLY A 87 -10.90 5.59 1.50
C GLY A 87 -11.28 5.75 2.97
N TYR A 88 -11.02 6.90 3.59
CA TYR A 88 -11.54 7.24 4.91
C TYR A 88 -12.71 8.21 4.80
N ASP A 89 -13.78 7.96 5.54
CA ASP A 89 -14.98 8.81 5.55
C ASP A 89 -14.74 10.20 6.15
N ASN A 90 -13.72 10.32 7.00
CA ASN A 90 -13.38 11.60 7.65
C ASN A 90 -11.88 11.68 8.00
N PRO A 91 -11.35 12.92 8.11
CA PRO A 91 -9.94 13.17 8.43
C PRO A 91 -9.52 12.71 9.83
N GLN A 92 -10.45 12.60 10.77
CA GLN A 92 -10.15 12.18 12.14
C GLN A 92 -9.78 10.69 12.17
N SER A 93 -10.56 9.84 11.50
CA SER A 93 -10.28 8.41 11.35
C SER A 93 -8.95 8.16 10.62
N PHE A 94 -8.71 8.90 9.55
CA PHE A 94 -7.44 8.89 8.84
C PHE A 94 -6.27 9.30 9.75
N SER A 95 -6.38 10.44 10.44
CA SER A 95 -5.33 10.95 11.32
C SER A 95 -4.99 9.98 12.46
N LYS A 96 -6.00 9.28 12.99
CA LYS A 96 -5.81 8.24 14.01
C LYS A 96 -5.04 7.05 13.46
N ALA A 97 -5.40 6.56 12.27
CA ALA A 97 -4.71 5.45 11.61
C ALA A 97 -3.27 5.84 11.24
N PHE A 98 -3.08 7.04 10.70
CA PHE A 98 -1.76 7.57 10.35
C PHE A 98 -0.85 7.68 11.57
N LYS A 99 -1.35 8.29 12.66
CA LYS A 99 -0.57 8.41 13.90
C LYS A 99 -0.22 7.04 14.51
N LYS A 100 -1.13 6.07 14.40
CA LYS A 100 -0.85 4.69 14.85
C LYS A 100 0.33 4.08 14.10
N GLN A 101 0.47 4.34 12.81
CA GLN A 101 1.50 3.75 11.96
C GLN A 101 2.83 4.51 12.00
N PHE A 102 2.79 5.86 11.94
CA PHE A 102 3.98 6.71 11.85
C PHE A 102 4.38 7.41 13.16
N GLY A 103 3.61 7.25 14.23
CA GLY A 103 3.87 7.88 15.53
C GLY A 103 3.57 9.38 15.59
N ILE A 104 3.39 10.05 14.45
CA ILE A 104 3.13 11.50 14.35
C ILE A 104 1.87 11.80 13.54
N SER A 105 1.34 13.03 13.68
CA SER A 105 0.15 13.43 12.92
C SER A 105 0.46 13.65 11.44
N PRO A 106 -0.54 13.51 10.53
CA PRO A 106 -0.38 13.81 9.11
C PRO A 106 0.14 15.24 8.87
N LYS A 107 -0.38 16.23 9.61
CA LYS A 107 0.08 17.62 9.52
C LYS A 107 1.56 17.78 9.87
N THR A 108 2.00 17.14 10.94
CA THR A 108 3.42 17.15 11.35
C THR A 108 4.29 16.47 10.30
N TYR A 109 3.82 15.38 9.71
CA TYR A 109 4.52 14.68 8.63
C TYR A 109 4.70 15.56 7.41
N ILE A 110 3.63 16.19 6.91
CA ILE A 110 3.67 17.12 5.77
C ILE A 110 4.63 18.29 6.05
N SER A 111 4.56 18.89 7.26
CA SER A 111 5.48 20.00 7.62
C SER A 111 6.95 19.57 7.56
N ARG A 112 7.27 18.39 8.10
CA ARG A 112 8.65 17.86 8.05
C ARG A 112 9.09 17.54 6.61
N LEU A 113 8.20 17.00 5.80
CA LEU A 113 8.48 16.72 4.39
C LEU A 113 8.80 18.01 3.63
N ARG A 114 7.98 19.06 3.80
CA ARG A 114 8.22 20.37 3.16
C ARG A 114 9.52 21.04 3.62
N MET A 115 9.89 20.90 4.88
CA MET A 115 11.18 21.40 5.37
C MET A 115 12.35 20.70 4.67
N ARG A 116 12.31 19.36 4.58
CA ARG A 116 13.38 18.62 3.89
C ARG A 116 13.49 18.98 2.41
N LEU A 117 12.37 19.13 1.71
CA LEU A 117 12.38 19.54 0.30
C LEU A 117 13.02 20.91 0.13
N LYS A 118 12.73 21.88 1.01
CA LYS A 118 13.36 23.21 0.98
C LYS A 118 14.86 23.16 1.30
N GLU A 119 15.28 22.29 2.20
CA GLU A 119 16.71 22.09 2.50
C GLU A 119 17.45 21.52 1.28
N CYS A 120 16.85 20.58 0.55
CA CYS A 120 17.42 20.05 -0.69
C CYS A 120 17.51 21.10 -1.81
N GLU A 121 16.54 22.00 -1.93
CA GLU A 121 16.58 23.13 -2.88
C GLU A 121 17.69 24.14 -2.56
N HIS A 122 18.09 24.26 -1.28
CA HIS A 122 19.12 25.23 -0.84
C HIS A 122 20.56 24.72 -1.02
N ASP A 123 20.75 23.40 -1.11
CA ASP A 123 22.09 22.79 -1.23
C ASP A 123 22.72 22.91 -2.63
N GLY A 124 22.06 23.62 -3.56
CA GLY A 124 22.65 24.14 -4.80
C GLY A 124 23.36 23.12 -5.71
N LYS A 125 23.20 21.85 -5.49
CA LYS A 125 23.59 20.82 -6.43
C LYS A 125 22.54 20.73 -7.51
N GLU A 126 22.75 21.46 -8.61
CA GLU A 126 22.05 21.19 -9.87
C GLU A 126 22.25 19.72 -10.22
N CYS A 127 21.27 18.91 -9.88
CA CYS A 127 21.17 17.58 -10.43
C CYS A 127 20.55 17.77 -11.81
N GLU A 128 21.35 17.76 -12.85
CA GLU A 128 20.84 17.67 -14.23
C GLU A 128 20.10 16.33 -14.35
N LEU A 129 18.79 16.38 -14.14
CA LEU A 129 17.92 15.22 -14.34
C LEU A 129 17.59 15.14 -15.84
N HIS A 130 18.31 14.30 -16.58
CA HIS A 130 17.91 13.94 -17.93
C HIS A 130 16.77 12.92 -17.82
N SER A 131 15.53 13.36 -18.15
CA SER A 131 14.36 12.47 -18.22
C SER A 131 13.90 12.35 -19.66
N GLU A 132 13.77 11.13 -20.16
CA GLU A 132 13.18 10.84 -21.44
C GLU A 132 11.88 10.06 -21.24
N VAL A 133 10.81 10.49 -21.92
CA VAL A 133 9.51 9.83 -21.84
C VAL A 133 9.32 8.98 -23.08
N TYR A 134 9.20 7.68 -22.88
CA TYR A 134 8.93 6.74 -23.96
C TYR A 134 7.49 6.22 -23.85
N ASN A 135 6.76 6.22 -24.96
CA ASN A 135 5.49 5.53 -25.08
C ASN A 135 5.71 4.09 -25.53
N PHE A 136 5.32 3.13 -24.70
CA PHE A 136 5.37 1.70 -25.04
C PHE A 136 3.97 1.21 -25.41
N GLU A 137 3.83 0.67 -26.62
CA GLU A 137 2.62 -0.03 -27.03
C GLU A 137 2.69 -1.50 -26.55
N GLY A 138 2.23 -1.73 -25.33
CA GLY A 138 2.12 -3.05 -24.74
C GLY A 138 3.41 -3.56 -24.10
N LEU A 139 3.44 -3.61 -22.79
CA LEU A 139 4.53 -4.18 -22.00
C LEU A 139 4.05 -5.45 -21.31
N ASN A 140 4.68 -6.59 -21.63
CA ASN A 140 4.48 -7.81 -20.86
C ASN A 140 5.42 -7.80 -19.66
N LEU A 141 4.86 -7.58 -18.45
CA LEU A 141 5.62 -7.55 -17.22
C LEU A 141 5.50 -8.88 -16.48
N VAL A 142 6.66 -9.48 -16.18
CA VAL A 142 6.74 -10.57 -15.20
C VAL A 142 7.20 -9.94 -13.88
N TYR A 143 6.44 -10.15 -12.81
CA TYR A 143 6.79 -9.62 -11.50
C TYR A 143 6.73 -10.72 -10.42
N ILE A 144 7.58 -10.58 -9.43
CA ILE A 144 7.55 -11.40 -8.20
C ILE A 144 7.03 -10.51 -7.09
N ARG A 145 5.97 -10.97 -6.42
CA ARG A 145 5.41 -10.26 -5.28
C ARG A 145 6.15 -10.68 -4.01
N ILE A 146 6.79 -9.71 -3.37
CA ILE A 146 7.49 -9.88 -2.10
C ILE A 146 6.57 -9.41 -0.98
N TRP A 147 6.49 -10.17 0.10
CA TRP A 147 5.72 -9.87 1.30
C TRP A 147 6.68 -9.51 2.43
N GLY A 148 6.46 -8.40 3.10
CA GLY A 148 7.27 -7.95 4.23
C GLY A 148 6.86 -6.58 4.70
N LYS A 149 7.39 -6.13 5.84
CA LYS A 149 7.25 -4.76 6.29
C LYS A 149 8.29 -3.89 5.60
N TYR A 150 7.94 -2.66 5.30
CA TYR A 150 8.86 -1.71 4.70
C TYR A 150 10.06 -1.49 5.62
N GLY A 151 11.28 -1.76 5.12
CA GLY A 151 12.53 -1.66 5.89
C GLY A 151 13.05 -2.97 6.45
N GLU A 152 12.39 -4.10 6.23
CA GLU A 152 12.95 -5.44 6.50
C GLU A 152 13.72 -5.89 5.24
N GLU A 153 15.01 -6.21 5.40
CA GLU A 153 15.89 -6.57 4.27
C GLU A 153 15.70 -8.02 3.81
N GLU A 154 15.38 -8.94 4.74
CA GLU A 154 15.26 -10.39 4.47
C GLU A 154 14.35 -10.79 3.28
N PRO A 155 13.19 -10.18 3.04
CA PRO A 155 12.34 -10.57 1.91
C PRO A 155 12.96 -10.28 0.54
N TYR A 156 13.91 -9.35 0.47
CA TYR A 156 14.54 -8.94 -0.79
C TYR A 156 15.74 -9.79 -1.15
N GLU A 157 16.49 -10.28 -0.18
CA GLU A 157 17.67 -11.11 -0.40
C GLU A 157 17.33 -12.48 -1.01
N THR A 158 16.18 -13.06 -0.63
CA THR A 158 15.72 -14.36 -1.13
C THR A 158 15.26 -14.35 -2.59
N VAL A 159 15.03 -13.18 -3.19
CA VAL A 159 14.57 -13.06 -4.58
C VAL A 159 15.72 -12.97 -5.57
N TRP A 160 16.90 -12.52 -5.11
CA TRP A 160 18.07 -12.26 -5.96
C TRP A 160 19.20 -13.29 -5.78
N SER A 161 19.01 -14.29 -4.93
CA SER A 161 19.89 -15.45 -4.76
C SER A 161 19.48 -16.59 -5.67
#